data_521b7824e6e8bb97b2c63406dc605eae
#
_entry.id   521b7824e6e8bb97b2c63406dc605eae
#
_cell.length_a   1.000
_cell.length_b   1.000
_cell.length_c   1.000
_cell.angle_alpha   90.00
_cell.angle_beta   90.00
_cell.angle_gamma   90.00
#
_symmetry.space_group_name_H-M   'P 1'
#
loop_
_entity.id
_entity.type
_entity.pdbx_description
1 polymer ?
#
loop_
_entity_poly.entity_id
_entity_poly.type
_entity_poly.pdbx_seq_one_letter_code
_entity_poly.pdbx_strand_id
1 'polypeptide(L)'
;HAYWTFRAGPDGKPTYGGYAQAMTVREDFACHVPDAVALEHAAPLMCAGITMYSPLRRWGAGPGKKVAIVGMGGLGHMGVQLAAAMGAEVSVISHGRSKEADARQFGATAFYATAEEGTIESLASSFDLIICTVSADDLDYPGLIRALKPFGVFVDVGLPENPMVIPMRAVVNGNKVVAGSQIGGIAETQEMLEFCAQHGVRPVVEIIDGDSITEAYDKVVASKVRYRFVIDTSTF
;
A
#
# COMPACT_ATOMS: atom_id res chain seq x y z
N HIS A 1 -3.28 16.56 11.12
CA HIS A 1 -4.34 17.53 10.75
C HIS A 1 -4.14 18.15 9.37
N ALA A 2 -2.99 18.06 8.71
CA ALA A 2 -2.71 18.70 7.42
C ALA A 2 -3.28 17.95 6.19
N TYR A 3 -3.57 16.70 6.30
CA TYR A 3 -4.00 15.84 5.16
C TYR A 3 -5.28 16.31 4.47
N TRP A 4 -6.14 17.01 5.19
CA TRP A 4 -7.47 17.43 4.73
C TRP A 4 -7.63 18.93 4.64
N THR A 5 -6.57 19.71 4.85
CA THR A 5 -6.64 21.16 4.69
C THR A 5 -6.43 21.53 3.22
N PHE A 6 -7.47 21.37 2.41
CA PHE A 6 -7.50 21.90 1.04
C PHE A 6 -7.28 23.43 0.97
N ARG A 7 -7.14 24.10 2.12
CA ARG A 7 -6.92 25.55 2.26
C ARG A 7 -5.85 25.80 3.33
N ALA A 8 -4.66 25.26 3.12
CA ALA A 8 -3.56 25.40 4.07
C ALA A 8 -2.61 26.56 3.74
N GLY A 9 -2.82 27.29 2.65
CA GLY A 9 -2.05 28.47 2.30
C GLY A 9 -2.25 29.62 3.29
N PRO A 10 -1.30 30.55 3.39
CA PRO A 10 -1.35 31.69 4.30
C PRO A 10 -2.59 32.59 4.13
N ASP A 11 -3.17 32.58 2.95
CA ASP A 11 -4.36 33.33 2.55
C ASP A 11 -5.65 32.48 2.53
N GLY A 12 -5.60 31.25 3.06
CA GLY A 12 -6.72 30.31 3.06
C GLY A 12 -7.04 29.72 1.68
N LYS A 13 -6.17 29.91 0.69
CA LYS A 13 -6.32 29.31 -0.64
C LYS A 13 -5.80 27.86 -0.65
N PRO A 14 -6.27 27.05 -1.63
CA PRO A 14 -5.74 25.70 -1.81
C PRO A 14 -4.22 25.72 -2.06
N THR A 15 -3.51 24.82 -1.41
CA THR A 15 -2.14 24.47 -1.80
C THR A 15 -2.24 23.38 -2.85
N TYR A 16 -1.90 23.69 -4.09
CA TYR A 16 -1.85 22.74 -5.18
C TYR A 16 -0.65 21.81 -5.04
N GLY A 17 -0.75 20.61 -5.63
CA GLY A 17 0.21 19.52 -5.38
C GLY A 17 1.44 19.52 -6.28
N GLY A 18 2.05 18.33 -6.40
CA GLY A 18 3.38 18.13 -6.94
C GLY A 18 3.50 18.10 -8.47
N TYR A 19 2.44 18.37 -9.24
CA TYR A 19 2.56 18.52 -10.70
C TYR A 19 3.04 19.95 -11.03
N ALA A 20 4.22 20.28 -10.53
CA ALA A 20 4.82 21.59 -10.65
C ALA A 20 6.34 21.48 -10.55
N GLN A 21 7.07 22.41 -11.21
CA GLN A 21 8.54 22.49 -11.11
C GLN A 21 9.02 22.96 -9.75
N ALA A 22 8.19 23.72 -9.02
CA ALA A 22 8.50 24.20 -7.69
C ALA A 22 7.23 24.41 -6.87
N MET A 23 7.35 24.25 -5.56
CA MET A 23 6.28 24.57 -4.60
C MET A 23 6.87 25.15 -3.32
N THR A 24 6.09 25.97 -2.62
CA THR A 24 6.43 26.44 -1.28
C THR A 24 5.70 25.59 -0.25
N VAL A 25 6.43 25.04 0.70
CA VAL A 25 5.92 24.21 1.78
C VAL A 25 6.57 24.62 3.10
N ARG A 26 5.86 24.46 4.21
CA ARG A 26 6.46 24.63 5.55
C ARG A 26 7.49 23.52 5.78
N GLU A 27 8.60 23.86 6.42
CA GLU A 27 9.70 22.92 6.68
C GLU A 27 9.31 21.70 7.52
N ASP A 28 8.34 21.86 8.44
CA ASP A 28 7.84 20.78 9.28
C ASP A 28 7.01 19.73 8.52
N PHE A 29 6.70 19.96 7.24
CA PHE A 29 6.11 18.99 6.32
C PHE A 29 7.10 18.41 5.30
N ALA A 30 8.36 18.81 5.37
CA ALA A 30 9.39 18.27 4.51
C ALA A 30 10.05 17.05 5.16
N CYS A 31 10.28 16.01 4.38
CA CYS A 31 11.08 14.86 4.77
C CYS A 31 12.45 14.93 4.07
N HIS A 32 13.49 14.49 4.76
CA HIS A 32 14.79 14.30 4.15
C HIS A 32 14.79 12.98 3.35
N VAL A 33 15.13 13.05 2.07
CA VAL A 33 15.32 11.86 1.23
C VAL A 33 16.74 11.37 1.43
N PRO A 34 16.97 10.15 1.98
CA PRO A 34 18.31 9.60 2.13
C PRO A 34 19.04 9.46 0.80
N ASP A 35 20.34 9.67 0.75
CA ASP A 35 21.16 9.61 -0.48
C ASP A 35 21.06 8.25 -1.21
N ALA A 36 20.77 7.17 -0.47
CA ALA A 36 20.58 5.84 -1.03
C ALA A 36 19.22 5.65 -1.74
N VAL A 37 18.30 6.63 -1.64
CA VAL A 37 16.99 6.61 -2.30
C VAL A 37 17.05 7.53 -3.52
N ALA A 38 16.96 6.95 -4.71
CA ALA A 38 16.88 7.74 -5.94
C ALA A 38 15.60 8.60 -5.98
N LEU A 39 15.68 9.81 -6.52
CA LEU A 39 14.58 10.79 -6.48
C LEU A 39 13.30 10.28 -7.13
N GLU A 40 13.41 9.51 -8.21
CA GLU A 40 12.27 8.87 -8.88
C GLU A 40 11.53 7.86 -7.98
N HIS A 41 12.18 7.33 -6.95
CA HIS A 41 11.55 6.46 -5.97
C HIS A 41 10.91 7.22 -4.81
N ALA A 42 11.39 8.42 -4.50
CA ALA A 42 10.96 9.17 -3.33
C ALA A 42 9.46 9.52 -3.37
N ALA A 43 8.95 10.02 -4.50
CA ALA A 43 7.54 10.41 -4.61
C ALA A 43 6.56 9.25 -4.35
N PRO A 44 6.72 8.05 -4.96
CA PRO A 44 5.87 6.91 -4.65
C PRO A 44 6.04 6.39 -3.22
N LEU A 45 7.22 6.50 -2.61
CA LEU A 45 7.43 6.13 -1.21
C LEU A 45 6.62 6.99 -0.25
N MET A 46 6.48 8.29 -0.52
CA MET A 46 5.68 9.21 0.29
C MET A 46 4.16 8.98 0.18
N CYS A 47 3.72 8.09 -0.69
CA CYS A 47 2.33 7.66 -0.78
C CYS A 47 2.22 6.16 -0.51
N ALA A 48 2.60 5.33 -1.47
CA ALA A 48 2.47 3.88 -1.37
C ALA A 48 3.38 3.27 -0.29
N GLY A 49 4.58 3.82 -0.11
CA GLY A 49 5.51 3.38 0.93
C GLY A 49 4.93 3.57 2.32
N ILE A 50 4.61 4.80 2.69
CA ILE A 50 4.09 5.11 4.04
C ILE A 50 2.72 4.48 4.31
N THR A 51 1.84 4.40 3.30
CA THR A 51 0.52 3.78 3.45
C THR A 51 0.63 2.30 3.84
N MET A 52 1.65 1.60 3.36
CA MET A 52 1.87 0.20 3.69
C MET A 52 2.77 0.03 4.92
N TYR A 53 3.76 0.89 5.10
CA TYR A 53 4.67 0.85 6.24
C TYR A 53 3.96 1.05 7.57
N SER A 54 3.09 2.05 7.67
CA SER A 54 2.40 2.41 8.89
C SER A 54 1.59 1.25 9.50
N PRO A 55 0.67 0.59 8.77
CA PRO A 55 -0.06 -0.55 9.33
C PRO A 55 0.83 -1.78 9.56
N LEU A 56 1.83 -2.06 8.72
CA LEU A 56 2.77 -3.16 8.94
C LEU A 56 3.53 -2.98 10.26
N ARG A 57 4.07 -1.79 10.48
CA ARG A 57 4.78 -1.43 11.72
C ARG A 57 3.85 -1.47 12.94
N ARG A 58 2.67 -0.84 12.84
CA ARG A 58 1.69 -0.75 13.93
C ARG A 58 1.24 -2.10 14.43
N TRP A 59 1.01 -3.06 13.52
CA TRP A 59 0.49 -4.37 13.83
C TRP A 59 1.56 -5.46 13.94
N GLY A 60 2.84 -5.02 13.98
CA GLY A 60 3.97 -5.88 14.33
C GLY A 60 4.29 -6.92 13.25
N ALA A 61 4.24 -6.54 11.97
CA ALA A 61 4.80 -7.37 10.91
C ALA A 61 6.29 -7.62 11.19
N GLY A 62 6.74 -8.87 11.13
CA GLY A 62 8.11 -9.24 11.46
C GLY A 62 8.32 -10.73 11.55
N PRO A 63 9.47 -11.19 12.09
CA PRO A 63 9.79 -12.60 12.20
C PRO A 63 8.72 -13.41 12.93
N GLY A 64 8.34 -14.56 12.36
CA GLY A 64 7.30 -15.44 12.90
C GLY A 64 5.85 -14.99 12.62
N LYS A 65 5.63 -13.87 11.94
CA LYS A 65 4.30 -13.40 11.53
C LYS A 65 4.01 -13.80 10.09
N LYS A 66 2.81 -14.31 9.85
CA LYS A 66 2.26 -14.55 8.51
C LYS A 66 1.41 -13.37 8.09
N VAL A 67 1.88 -12.65 7.09
CA VAL A 67 1.23 -11.43 6.59
C VAL A 67 0.68 -11.69 5.19
N ALA A 68 -0.59 -11.39 4.95
CA ALA A 68 -1.16 -11.41 3.61
C ALA A 68 -1.38 -9.98 3.10
N ILE A 69 -0.97 -9.74 1.87
CA ILE A 69 -1.28 -8.51 1.12
C ILE A 69 -2.36 -8.85 0.09
N VAL A 70 -3.51 -8.24 0.22
CA VAL A 70 -4.63 -8.40 -0.73
C VAL A 70 -4.54 -7.31 -1.78
N GLY A 71 -4.39 -7.73 -3.04
CA GLY A 71 -4.13 -6.86 -4.17
C GLY A 71 -2.63 -6.67 -4.44
N MET A 72 -2.28 -6.67 -5.74
CA MET A 72 -0.89 -6.54 -6.20
C MET A 72 -0.81 -5.39 -7.21
N GLY A 73 -1.15 -4.20 -6.72
CA GLY A 73 -1.08 -2.93 -7.45
C GLY A 73 0.01 -2.02 -6.89
N GLY A 74 -0.17 -0.71 -7.10
CA GLY A 74 0.77 0.30 -6.65
C GLY A 74 0.99 0.36 -5.13
N LEU A 75 0.01 -0.03 -4.30
CA LEU A 75 0.19 -0.21 -2.86
C LEU A 75 0.75 -1.61 -2.56
N GLY A 76 0.13 -2.65 -3.13
CA GLY A 76 0.47 -4.04 -2.80
C GLY A 76 1.91 -4.41 -3.07
N HIS A 77 2.54 -3.95 -4.18
CA HIS A 77 3.95 -4.25 -4.47
C HIS A 77 4.90 -3.65 -3.42
N MET A 78 4.56 -2.47 -2.84
CA MET A 78 5.29 -1.91 -1.71
C MET A 78 5.04 -2.70 -0.43
N GLY A 79 3.79 -3.10 -0.18
CA GLY A 79 3.42 -3.89 0.99
C GLY A 79 4.16 -5.22 1.07
N VAL A 80 4.32 -5.91 -0.05
CA VAL A 80 5.09 -7.17 -0.13
C VAL A 80 6.54 -6.92 0.23
N GLN A 81 7.20 -5.94 -0.41
CA GLN A 81 8.61 -5.63 -0.16
C GLN A 81 8.86 -5.22 1.30
N LEU A 82 8.03 -4.31 1.83
CA LEU A 82 8.16 -3.83 3.19
C LEU A 82 7.95 -4.94 4.22
N ALA A 83 6.91 -5.76 4.07
CA ALA A 83 6.65 -6.87 4.98
C ALA A 83 7.78 -7.93 4.95
N ALA A 84 8.31 -8.23 3.76
CA ALA A 84 9.44 -9.12 3.60
C ALA A 84 10.72 -8.54 4.24
N ALA A 85 11.00 -7.26 4.03
CA ALA A 85 12.13 -6.57 4.65
C ALA A 85 12.02 -6.48 6.18
N MET A 86 10.80 -6.43 6.72
CA MET A 86 10.54 -6.55 8.17
C MET A 86 10.71 -7.99 8.70
N GLY A 87 10.93 -8.98 7.83
CA GLY A 87 11.15 -10.38 8.19
C GLY A 87 9.89 -11.23 8.35
N ALA A 88 8.75 -10.78 7.87
CA ALA A 88 7.51 -11.55 7.87
C ALA A 88 7.48 -12.63 6.79
N GLU A 89 6.69 -13.69 7.00
CA GLU A 89 6.31 -14.65 5.95
C GLU A 89 5.16 -14.03 5.14
N VAL A 90 5.46 -13.61 3.91
CA VAL A 90 4.54 -12.81 3.10
C VAL A 90 3.79 -13.66 2.08
N SER A 91 2.48 -13.53 2.08
CA SER A 91 1.59 -14.10 1.06
C SER A 91 0.90 -12.98 0.28
N VAL A 92 0.66 -13.20 -1.00
CA VAL A 92 -0.17 -12.32 -1.83
C VAL A 92 -1.49 -13.01 -2.14
N ILE A 93 -2.59 -12.29 -1.99
CA ILE A 93 -3.93 -12.70 -2.44
C ILE A 93 -4.34 -11.74 -3.55
N SER A 94 -4.58 -12.24 -4.75
CA SER A 94 -4.93 -11.43 -5.93
C SER A 94 -5.95 -12.15 -6.79
N HIS A 95 -6.65 -11.42 -7.68
CA HIS A 95 -7.68 -12.04 -8.50
C HIS A 95 -7.11 -13.17 -9.39
N GLY A 96 -6.05 -12.90 -10.14
CA GLY A 96 -5.42 -13.88 -11.05
C GLY A 96 -3.90 -13.93 -10.86
N ARG A 97 -3.25 -14.87 -11.55
CA ARG A 97 -1.82 -15.18 -11.38
C ARG A 97 -0.86 -14.30 -12.19
N SER A 98 -1.34 -13.33 -12.97
CA SER A 98 -0.49 -12.55 -13.89
C SER A 98 0.65 -11.77 -13.21
N LYS A 99 0.59 -11.59 -11.89
CA LYS A 99 1.56 -10.86 -11.07
C LYS A 99 2.31 -11.78 -10.07
N GLU A 100 2.17 -13.08 -10.18
CA GLU A 100 2.81 -14.03 -9.24
C GLU A 100 4.33 -13.97 -9.30
N ALA A 101 4.91 -13.90 -10.51
CA ALA A 101 6.36 -13.79 -10.68
C ALA A 101 6.92 -12.53 -10.00
N ASP A 102 6.26 -11.39 -10.21
CA ASP A 102 6.63 -10.12 -9.57
C ASP A 102 6.52 -10.22 -8.04
N ALA A 103 5.42 -10.81 -7.53
CA ALA A 103 5.22 -10.98 -6.09
C ALA A 103 6.35 -11.82 -5.46
N ARG A 104 6.76 -12.91 -6.12
CA ARG A 104 7.90 -13.74 -5.70
C ARG A 104 9.20 -12.94 -5.68
N GLN A 105 9.45 -12.16 -6.74
CA GLN A 105 10.63 -11.30 -6.83
C GLN A 105 10.67 -10.26 -5.70
N PHE A 106 9.52 -9.76 -5.27
CA PHE A 106 9.40 -8.79 -4.16
C PHE A 106 9.46 -9.43 -2.77
N GLY A 107 9.59 -10.77 -2.68
CA GLY A 107 9.79 -11.48 -1.43
C GLY A 107 8.55 -12.22 -0.90
N ALA A 108 7.49 -12.36 -1.69
CA ALA A 108 6.37 -13.20 -1.30
C ALA A 108 6.76 -14.69 -1.32
N THR A 109 6.43 -15.40 -0.24
CA THR A 109 6.66 -16.85 -0.10
C THR A 109 5.49 -17.68 -0.64
N ALA A 110 4.28 -17.09 -0.74
CA ALA A 110 3.11 -17.72 -1.30
C ALA A 110 2.27 -16.74 -2.14
N PHE A 111 1.49 -17.28 -3.07
CA PHE A 111 0.59 -16.51 -3.91
C PHE A 111 -0.73 -17.28 -4.12
N TYR A 112 -1.85 -16.63 -3.91
CA TYR A 112 -3.19 -17.20 -3.97
C TYR A 112 -4.05 -16.41 -4.95
N ALA A 113 -4.62 -17.11 -5.94
CA ALA A 113 -5.49 -16.50 -6.95
C ALA A 113 -6.96 -16.72 -6.56
N THR A 114 -7.71 -15.66 -6.29
CA THR A 114 -9.13 -15.77 -5.87
C THR A 114 -10.08 -16.21 -6.99
N ALA A 115 -9.64 -16.13 -8.24
CA ALA A 115 -10.38 -16.70 -9.38
C ALA A 115 -10.40 -18.24 -9.36
N GLU A 116 -9.55 -18.89 -8.57
CA GLU A 116 -9.53 -20.33 -8.39
C GLU A 116 -10.49 -20.71 -7.27
N GLU A 117 -11.45 -21.59 -7.57
CA GLU A 117 -12.47 -22.04 -6.63
C GLU A 117 -11.85 -22.63 -5.36
N GLY A 118 -12.42 -22.32 -4.21
CA GLY A 118 -11.96 -22.82 -2.90
C GLY A 118 -10.70 -22.15 -2.35
N THR A 119 -10.11 -21.19 -3.07
CA THR A 119 -8.88 -20.52 -2.62
C THR A 119 -9.06 -19.84 -1.27
N ILE A 120 -10.06 -18.98 -1.12
CA ILE A 120 -10.26 -18.22 0.12
C ILE A 120 -10.61 -19.16 1.29
N GLU A 121 -11.42 -20.19 1.04
CA GLU A 121 -11.79 -21.20 2.04
C GLU A 121 -10.57 -21.97 2.56
N SER A 122 -9.62 -22.28 1.67
CA SER A 122 -8.38 -23.00 2.02
C SER A 122 -7.45 -22.20 2.96
N LEU A 123 -7.63 -20.88 3.01
CA LEU A 123 -6.83 -19.97 3.83
C LEU A 123 -7.35 -19.79 5.26
N ALA A 124 -8.38 -20.51 5.68
CA ALA A 124 -8.94 -20.35 7.02
C ALA A 124 -7.87 -20.42 8.12
N SER A 125 -7.87 -19.44 9.04
CA SER A 125 -6.93 -19.33 10.17
C SER A 125 -5.45 -19.38 9.79
N SER A 126 -5.06 -18.77 8.66
CA SER A 126 -3.69 -18.81 8.13
C SER A 126 -2.84 -17.61 8.52
N PHE A 127 -3.43 -16.42 8.68
CA PHE A 127 -2.68 -15.17 8.77
C PHE A 127 -2.82 -14.46 10.12
N ASP A 128 -1.72 -13.84 10.56
CA ASP A 128 -1.70 -12.97 11.74
C ASP A 128 -2.17 -11.56 11.36
N LEU A 129 -1.84 -11.10 10.15
CA LEU A 129 -2.18 -9.78 9.63
C LEU A 129 -2.58 -9.89 8.16
N ILE A 130 -3.67 -9.26 7.79
CA ILE A 130 -4.08 -9.07 6.39
C ILE A 130 -4.18 -7.58 6.14
N ILE A 131 -3.50 -7.08 5.11
CA ILE A 131 -3.66 -5.69 4.63
C ILE A 131 -4.30 -5.73 3.25
N CYS A 132 -5.49 -5.13 3.15
CA CYS A 132 -6.26 -5.03 1.92
C CYS A 132 -5.98 -3.70 1.23
N THR A 133 -5.53 -3.77 -0.03
CA THR A 133 -5.25 -2.60 -0.89
C THR A 133 -6.25 -2.45 -2.03
N VAL A 134 -7.31 -3.27 -2.02
CA VAL A 134 -8.30 -3.34 -3.09
C VAL A 134 -9.50 -2.47 -2.72
N SER A 135 -10.00 -1.70 -3.70
CA SER A 135 -11.18 -0.85 -3.55
C SER A 135 -12.39 -1.41 -4.32
N ALA A 136 -12.41 -2.73 -4.58
CA ALA A 136 -13.53 -3.38 -5.29
C ALA A 136 -14.67 -3.70 -4.31
N ASP A 137 -15.90 -3.47 -4.75
CA ASP A 137 -17.10 -3.67 -3.93
C ASP A 137 -17.49 -5.16 -3.77
N ASP A 138 -16.98 -6.03 -4.64
CA ASP A 138 -17.27 -7.48 -4.68
C ASP A 138 -16.25 -8.36 -3.96
N LEU A 139 -15.38 -7.75 -3.13
CA LEU A 139 -14.37 -8.49 -2.37
C LEU A 139 -15.05 -9.34 -1.25
N ASP A 140 -14.64 -10.61 -1.12
CA ASP A 140 -15.11 -11.49 -0.03
C ASP A 140 -14.48 -11.12 1.32
N TYR A 141 -14.89 -9.99 1.89
CA TYR A 141 -14.45 -9.56 3.23
C TYR A 141 -14.71 -10.62 4.31
N PRO A 142 -15.88 -11.28 4.37
CA PRO A 142 -16.12 -12.38 5.31
C PRO A 142 -15.10 -13.51 5.19
N GLY A 143 -14.73 -13.89 3.98
CA GLY A 143 -13.72 -14.91 3.72
C GLY A 143 -12.34 -14.49 4.20
N LEU A 144 -11.91 -13.26 3.87
CA LEU A 144 -10.64 -12.71 4.32
C LEU A 144 -10.56 -12.62 5.86
N ILE A 145 -11.65 -12.27 6.54
CA ILE A 145 -11.69 -12.27 8.01
C ILE A 145 -11.63 -13.69 8.57
N ARG A 146 -12.23 -14.69 7.90
CA ARG A 146 -12.06 -16.11 8.28
C ARG A 146 -10.63 -16.60 8.11
N ALA A 147 -9.90 -16.06 7.14
CA ALA A 147 -8.49 -16.38 6.89
C ALA A 147 -7.53 -15.89 8.01
N LEU A 148 -7.99 -14.98 8.88
CA LEU A 148 -7.24 -14.58 10.07
C LEU A 148 -7.24 -15.68 11.13
N LYS A 149 -6.09 -15.88 11.76
CA LYS A 149 -5.94 -16.62 13.04
C LYS A 149 -6.74 -15.96 14.17
N PRO A 150 -6.94 -16.64 15.30
CA PRO A 150 -7.36 -15.96 16.52
C PRO A 150 -6.44 -14.78 16.86
N PHE A 151 -7.03 -13.65 17.28
CA PHE A 151 -6.36 -12.37 17.54
C PHE A 151 -5.70 -11.73 16.30
N GLY A 152 -5.95 -12.26 15.11
CA GLY A 152 -5.45 -11.68 13.85
C GLY A 152 -6.13 -10.36 13.49
N VAL A 153 -5.47 -9.57 12.67
CA VAL A 153 -5.89 -8.23 12.30
C VAL A 153 -6.10 -8.11 10.80
N PHE A 154 -7.27 -7.59 10.41
CA PHE A 154 -7.55 -7.14 9.05
C PHE A 154 -7.44 -5.61 9.01
N VAL A 155 -6.61 -5.09 8.13
CA VAL A 155 -6.48 -3.64 7.91
C VAL A 155 -6.87 -3.31 6.48
N ASP A 156 -7.83 -2.42 6.33
CA ASP A 156 -8.17 -1.87 5.02
C ASP A 156 -7.47 -0.53 4.79
N VAL A 157 -6.81 -0.42 3.65
CA VAL A 157 -6.23 0.82 3.11
C VAL A 157 -6.85 1.20 1.77
N GLY A 158 -7.76 0.35 1.27
CA GLY A 158 -8.61 0.63 0.11
C GLY A 158 -9.74 1.61 0.46
N LEU A 159 -10.38 2.13 -0.57
CA LEU A 159 -11.52 3.03 -0.44
C LEU A 159 -12.64 2.55 -1.39
N PRO A 160 -13.38 1.48 -1.06
CA PRO A 160 -14.51 1.03 -1.85
C PRO A 160 -15.61 2.11 -1.88
N GLU A 161 -16.37 2.18 -2.96
CA GLU A 161 -17.46 3.15 -3.09
C GLU A 161 -18.65 2.77 -2.19
N ASN A 162 -18.91 1.46 -2.07
CA ASN A 162 -19.99 0.93 -1.24
C ASN A 162 -19.52 0.57 0.16
N PRO A 163 -20.41 0.64 1.17
CA PRO A 163 -20.09 0.23 2.53
C PRO A 163 -19.64 -1.23 2.62
N MET A 164 -18.54 -1.48 3.32
CA MET A 164 -18.07 -2.82 3.63
C MET A 164 -19.05 -3.52 4.60
N VAL A 165 -19.54 -4.70 4.23
CA VAL A 165 -20.41 -5.51 5.07
C VAL A 165 -19.62 -6.63 5.72
N ILE A 166 -19.48 -6.58 7.05
CA ILE A 166 -18.77 -7.57 7.85
C ILE A 166 -19.71 -8.21 8.86
N PRO A 167 -19.97 -9.53 8.75
CA PRO A 167 -20.73 -10.24 9.77
C PRO A 167 -19.95 -10.24 11.09
N MET A 168 -20.49 -9.62 12.14
CA MET A 168 -19.82 -9.52 13.46
C MET A 168 -19.42 -10.88 14.02
N ARG A 169 -20.16 -11.96 13.71
CA ARG A 169 -19.78 -13.33 14.08
C ARG A 169 -18.38 -13.72 13.57
N ALA A 170 -17.97 -13.25 12.39
CA ALA A 170 -16.65 -13.54 11.84
C ALA A 170 -15.52 -12.84 12.63
N VAL A 171 -15.82 -11.69 13.25
CA VAL A 171 -14.89 -10.91 14.07
C VAL A 171 -14.85 -11.47 15.50
N VAL A 172 -16.00 -11.68 16.11
CA VAL A 172 -16.12 -12.19 17.50
C VAL A 172 -15.49 -13.57 17.63
N ASN A 173 -15.67 -14.45 16.62
CA ASN A 173 -15.02 -15.74 16.60
C ASN A 173 -13.51 -15.59 16.42
N GLY A 174 -12.77 -15.76 17.51
CA GLY A 174 -11.30 -15.65 17.54
C GLY A 174 -10.79 -14.27 17.95
N ASN A 175 -11.64 -13.37 18.50
CA ASN A 175 -11.22 -12.05 19.00
C ASN A 175 -10.41 -11.24 17.95
N LYS A 176 -10.89 -11.23 16.71
CA LYS A 176 -10.21 -10.59 15.59
C LYS A 176 -10.42 -9.08 15.59
N VAL A 177 -9.53 -8.36 14.95
CA VAL A 177 -9.62 -6.91 14.79
C VAL A 177 -9.86 -6.56 13.32
N VAL A 178 -10.75 -5.60 13.08
CA VAL A 178 -10.93 -4.93 11.80
C VAL A 178 -10.57 -3.46 11.99
N ALA A 179 -9.65 -2.97 11.18
CA ALA A 179 -9.12 -1.62 11.30
C ALA A 179 -8.97 -0.96 9.92
N GLY A 180 -8.96 0.35 9.89
CA GLY A 180 -8.51 1.14 8.75
C GLY A 180 -7.14 1.75 9.01
N SER A 181 -6.41 2.07 7.94
CA SER A 181 -5.18 2.85 8.03
C SER A 181 -5.09 3.81 6.84
N GLN A 182 -4.63 5.02 7.11
CA GLN A 182 -4.47 6.03 6.07
C GLN A 182 -3.13 6.71 6.23
N ILE A 183 -2.24 6.50 5.25
CA ILE A 183 -0.86 7.02 5.23
C ILE A 183 -0.21 6.96 6.62
N GLY A 184 0.67 7.91 6.97
CA GLY A 184 1.31 8.03 8.28
C GLY A 184 1.68 9.47 8.58
N GLY A 185 2.20 9.75 9.77
CA GLY A 185 2.71 11.06 10.15
C GLY A 185 4.07 11.37 9.53
N ILE A 186 4.52 12.63 9.60
CA ILE A 186 5.81 13.06 9.02
C ILE A 186 6.99 12.29 9.62
N ALA A 187 7.02 12.13 10.95
CA ALA A 187 8.09 11.36 11.61
C ALA A 187 8.11 9.89 11.16
N GLU A 188 6.95 9.26 11.02
CA GLU A 188 6.84 7.89 10.53
C GLU A 188 7.20 7.77 9.04
N THR A 189 6.91 8.81 8.25
CA THR A 189 7.34 8.89 6.84
C THR A 189 8.85 8.99 6.74
N GLN A 190 9.49 9.78 7.60
CA GLN A 190 10.94 9.86 7.65
C GLN A 190 11.57 8.50 8.04
N GLU A 191 11.04 7.85 9.07
CA GLU A 191 11.45 6.50 9.49
C GLU A 191 11.32 5.48 8.34
N MET A 192 10.22 5.53 7.60
CA MET A 192 9.98 4.66 6.44
C MET A 192 11.01 4.90 5.32
N LEU A 193 11.35 6.16 5.02
CA LEU A 193 12.38 6.48 4.01
C LEU A 193 13.75 5.91 4.41
N GLU A 194 14.13 6.05 5.68
CA GLU A 194 15.37 5.50 6.24
C GLU A 194 15.36 3.96 6.21
N PHE A 195 14.23 3.34 6.56
CA PHE A 195 14.04 1.90 6.46
C PHE A 195 14.19 1.40 5.02
N CYS A 196 13.57 2.07 4.05
CA CYS A 196 13.68 1.73 2.64
C CYS A 196 15.13 1.87 2.14
N ALA A 197 15.83 2.94 2.52
CA ALA A 197 17.25 3.14 2.21
C ALA A 197 18.13 2.00 2.76
N GLN A 198 17.92 1.63 4.02
CA GLN A 198 18.69 0.59 4.71
C GLN A 198 18.47 -0.81 4.12
N HIS A 199 17.23 -1.13 3.72
CA HIS A 199 16.85 -2.46 3.26
C HIS A 199 16.77 -2.59 1.73
N GLY A 200 17.06 -1.52 0.97
CA GLY A 200 17.00 -1.53 -0.49
C GLY A 200 15.57 -1.66 -1.04
N VAL A 201 14.55 -1.32 -0.24
CA VAL A 201 13.14 -1.35 -0.66
C VAL A 201 12.87 -0.16 -1.57
N ARG A 202 12.31 -0.43 -2.75
CA ARG A 202 12.07 0.63 -3.76
C ARG A 202 10.85 0.31 -4.62
N PRO A 203 10.06 1.32 -5.00
CA PRO A 203 8.96 1.13 -5.93
C PRO A 203 9.48 0.78 -7.33
N VAL A 204 8.71 0.02 -8.07
CA VAL A 204 8.91 -0.12 -9.51
C VAL A 204 8.18 1.02 -10.20
N VAL A 205 8.90 1.81 -10.97
CA VAL A 205 8.41 3.05 -11.59
C VAL A 205 8.67 3.08 -13.09
N GLU A 206 7.78 3.76 -13.80
CA GLU A 206 7.96 4.19 -15.18
C GLU A 206 8.01 5.71 -15.16
N ILE A 207 9.13 6.30 -15.65
CA ILE A 207 9.27 7.76 -15.72
C ILE A 207 8.57 8.23 -17.00
N ILE A 208 7.78 9.28 -16.88
CA ILE A 208 7.04 9.91 -17.98
C ILE A 208 7.30 11.41 -18.01
N ASP A 209 7.14 12.02 -19.18
CA ASP A 209 7.12 13.48 -19.37
C ASP A 209 5.74 14.09 -19.06
N GLY A 210 5.68 15.43 -19.02
CA GLY A 210 4.46 16.16 -18.76
C GLY A 210 3.37 15.94 -19.82
N ASP A 211 3.74 15.75 -21.08
CA ASP A 211 2.80 15.55 -22.19
C ASP A 211 2.12 14.16 -22.12
N SER A 212 2.77 13.19 -21.49
CA SER A 212 2.27 11.81 -21.35
C SER A 212 1.31 11.60 -20.19
N ILE A 213 1.01 12.60 -19.37
CA ILE A 213 0.19 12.48 -18.14
C ILE A 213 -1.20 11.89 -18.45
N THR A 214 -1.89 12.38 -19.47
CA THR A 214 -3.24 11.92 -19.82
C THR A 214 -3.23 10.44 -20.20
N GLU A 215 -2.29 10.02 -21.04
CA GLU A 215 -2.14 8.60 -21.42
C GLU A 215 -1.79 7.73 -20.21
N ALA A 216 -0.96 8.22 -19.30
CA ALA A 216 -0.62 7.52 -18.08
C ALA A 216 -1.84 7.30 -17.18
N TYR A 217 -2.73 8.29 -17.04
CA TYR A 217 -4.00 8.13 -16.34
C TYR A 217 -4.87 7.04 -16.96
N ASP A 218 -5.00 7.00 -18.28
CA ASP A 218 -5.76 5.96 -18.98
C ASP A 218 -5.18 4.57 -18.72
N LYS A 219 -3.86 4.43 -18.70
CA LYS A 219 -3.17 3.18 -18.36
C LYS A 219 -3.40 2.76 -16.90
N VAL A 220 -3.42 3.73 -15.97
CA VAL A 220 -3.72 3.45 -14.55
C VAL A 220 -5.15 2.94 -14.39
N VAL A 221 -6.13 3.62 -14.99
CA VAL A 221 -7.54 3.20 -14.97
C VAL A 221 -7.71 1.80 -15.56
N ALA A 222 -7.00 1.51 -16.65
CA ALA A 222 -7.00 0.19 -17.29
C ALA A 222 -6.15 -0.88 -16.55
N SER A 223 -5.57 -0.56 -15.38
CA SER A 223 -4.66 -1.43 -14.60
C SER A 223 -3.44 -1.94 -15.40
N LYS A 224 -2.96 -1.17 -16.38
CA LYS A 224 -1.85 -1.49 -17.29
C LYS A 224 -0.50 -0.92 -16.85
N VAL A 225 -0.36 -0.45 -15.61
CA VAL A 225 0.90 0.08 -15.06
C VAL A 225 1.62 -0.95 -14.20
N ARG A 226 2.97 -0.94 -14.22
CA ARG A 226 3.86 -1.78 -13.40
C ARG A 226 4.94 -0.93 -12.72
N TYR A 227 4.69 -0.30 -11.55
CA TYR A 227 3.46 -0.25 -10.76
C TYR A 227 3.04 1.19 -10.51
N ARG A 228 3.92 2.16 -10.80
CA ARG A 228 3.70 3.61 -10.63
C ARG A 228 4.30 4.37 -11.80
N PHE A 229 3.62 5.42 -12.23
CA PHE A 229 4.22 6.46 -13.06
C PHE A 229 4.82 7.54 -12.18
N VAL A 230 5.97 8.05 -12.57
CA VAL A 230 6.63 9.22 -11.99
C VAL A 230 6.85 10.25 -13.09
N ILE A 231 6.36 11.46 -12.86
CA ILE A 231 6.44 12.54 -13.84
C ILE A 231 7.78 13.26 -13.65
N ASP A 232 8.56 13.39 -14.72
CA ASP A 232 9.70 14.29 -14.73
C ASP A 232 9.20 15.72 -14.90
N THR A 233 9.17 16.46 -13.79
CA THR A 233 8.68 17.84 -13.78
C THR A 233 9.60 18.84 -14.49
N SER A 234 10.81 18.45 -14.88
CA SER A 234 11.67 19.28 -15.72
C SER A 234 11.14 19.43 -17.15
N THR A 235 10.19 18.57 -17.53
CA THR A 235 9.54 18.56 -18.86
C THR A 235 8.30 19.45 -18.95
N PHE A 236 7.94 20.19 -17.87
CA PHE A 236 6.82 21.14 -17.85
C PHE A 236 7.18 22.47 -18.51
#